data_542f43c226ddffcfc9f2df242b9e35a8
#
_entry.id   542f43c226ddffcfc9f2df242b9e35a8
#
_cell.length_a   1.000
_cell.length_b   1.000
_cell.length_c   1.000
_cell.angle_alpha   90.00
_cell.angle_beta   90.00
_cell.angle_gamma   90.00
#
_symmetry.space_group_name_H-M   'P 1'
#
loop_
_entity.id
_entity.type
_entity.pdbx_description
1 polymer ?
#
loop_
_entity_poly.entity_id
_entity_poly.type
_entity_poly.pdbx_seq_one_letter_code
_entity_poly.pdbx_strand_id
1 'polypeptide(L)'
;MKHADIIQTLDLEQKCALLSGGTVFDTRALPGKNVPSITLSDGPNGVRKQAGAADHLGLNPSVPATCFPTSATVANSWDPALGEAVGEAMGEEAAAQEVSVLLGPGLNIKRSPLCGRNFEYFSEDPYLAGKMAAGYVRGIQKNGIAACPKHFAVNSQELRRMASDSIVDERTLREIYLTGFEIVVKEAKPKTIMSSYNLINGTYANENAHLLKDILRKDWGFEGAVVTDWGEIGRAHV
;
A
#
# COMPACT_ATOMS: atom_id res chain seq x y z
N MET A 1 -23.05 -0.27 -5.65
CA MET A 1 -21.70 -0.85 -5.82
C MET A 1 -21.18 -0.39 -7.17
N LYS A 2 -19.99 0.19 -7.24
CA LYS A 2 -19.34 0.54 -8.50
C LYS A 2 -19.13 -0.74 -9.33
N HIS A 3 -19.30 -0.65 -10.64
CA HIS A 3 -19.12 -1.77 -11.57
C HIS A 3 -19.99 -3.02 -11.30
N ALA A 4 -21.14 -2.84 -10.67
CA ALA A 4 -22.08 -3.93 -10.40
C ALA A 4 -22.52 -4.64 -11.68
N ASP A 5 -22.66 -3.91 -12.75
CA ASP A 5 -22.95 -4.38 -14.12
C ASP A 5 -21.94 -5.42 -14.60
N ILE A 6 -20.63 -5.13 -14.45
CA ILE A 6 -19.56 -6.08 -14.81
C ILE A 6 -19.58 -7.28 -13.85
N ILE A 7 -19.61 -7.02 -12.54
CA ILE A 7 -19.55 -8.07 -11.52
C ILE A 7 -20.69 -9.09 -11.67
N GLN A 8 -21.89 -8.65 -12.05
CA GLN A 8 -23.03 -9.53 -12.29
C GLN A 8 -22.85 -10.47 -13.48
N THR A 9 -22.03 -10.10 -14.46
CA THR A 9 -21.75 -10.95 -15.62
C THR A 9 -20.66 -12.00 -15.37
N LEU A 10 -19.97 -11.94 -14.23
CA LEU A 10 -18.89 -12.87 -13.86
C LEU A 10 -19.49 -14.13 -13.22
N ASP A 11 -18.99 -15.28 -13.63
CA ASP A 11 -19.22 -16.52 -12.91
C ASP A 11 -18.37 -16.62 -11.62
N LEU A 12 -18.54 -17.67 -10.84
CA LEU A 12 -17.84 -17.85 -9.57
C LEU A 12 -16.33 -18.02 -9.79
N GLU A 13 -15.91 -18.76 -10.79
CA GLU A 13 -14.51 -18.99 -11.11
C GLU A 13 -13.80 -17.67 -11.48
N GLN A 14 -14.43 -16.86 -12.31
CA GLN A 14 -13.94 -15.54 -12.69
C GLN A 14 -13.83 -14.59 -11.49
N LYS A 15 -14.82 -14.60 -10.59
CA LYS A 15 -14.77 -13.82 -9.33
C LYS A 15 -13.61 -14.27 -8.44
N CYS A 16 -13.41 -15.58 -8.28
CA CYS A 16 -12.28 -16.11 -7.52
C CYS A 16 -10.94 -15.76 -8.19
N ALA A 17 -10.86 -15.82 -9.51
CA ALA A 17 -9.65 -15.47 -10.24
C ALA A 17 -9.21 -14.02 -10.05
N LEU A 18 -10.14 -13.08 -9.89
CA LEU A 18 -9.82 -11.67 -9.59
C LEU A 18 -9.26 -11.44 -8.18
N LEU A 19 -9.45 -12.39 -7.26
CA LEU A 19 -8.91 -12.33 -5.91
C LEU A 19 -7.48 -12.87 -5.79
N SER A 20 -6.88 -13.31 -6.90
CA SER A 20 -5.52 -13.83 -6.92
C SER A 20 -4.71 -13.22 -8.06
N GLY A 21 -3.38 -13.17 -7.89
CA GLY A 21 -2.47 -12.70 -8.94
C GLY A 21 -2.48 -13.59 -10.18
N GLY A 22 -2.20 -13.01 -11.32
CA GLY A 22 -1.84 -13.71 -12.55
C GLY A 22 -0.35 -14.10 -12.54
N THR A 23 0.48 -13.19 -12.01
CA THR A 23 1.90 -13.38 -11.73
C THR A 23 2.22 -12.85 -10.33
N VAL A 24 3.50 -12.69 -10.00
CA VAL A 24 3.92 -12.07 -8.73
C VAL A 24 3.45 -10.62 -8.62
N PHE A 25 3.43 -9.87 -9.72
CA PHE A 25 3.10 -8.44 -9.73
C PHE A 25 1.97 -8.06 -10.68
N ASP A 26 1.29 -9.02 -11.31
CA ASP A 26 0.17 -8.71 -12.19
C ASP A 26 -1.12 -9.37 -11.71
N THR A 27 -2.23 -8.65 -11.84
CA THR A 27 -3.56 -9.23 -11.63
C THR A 27 -3.98 -10.07 -12.86
N ARG A 28 -5.02 -10.87 -12.71
CA ARG A 28 -5.57 -11.64 -13.83
C ARG A 28 -6.44 -10.76 -14.72
N ALA A 29 -6.21 -10.86 -16.04
CA ALA A 29 -7.13 -10.30 -17.01
C ALA A 29 -8.33 -11.22 -17.23
N LEU A 30 -9.49 -10.64 -17.55
CA LEU A 30 -10.67 -11.34 -18.06
C LEU A 30 -11.06 -10.72 -19.41
N PRO A 31 -10.41 -11.13 -20.53
CA PRO A 31 -10.56 -10.45 -21.82
C PRO A 31 -11.99 -10.39 -22.32
N GLY A 32 -12.78 -11.47 -22.14
CA GLY A 32 -14.20 -11.51 -22.53
C GLY A 32 -15.14 -10.66 -21.67
N LYS A 33 -14.62 -10.02 -20.61
CA LYS A 33 -15.37 -9.19 -19.66
C LYS A 33 -14.84 -7.75 -19.57
N ASN A 34 -13.92 -7.39 -20.45
CA ASN A 34 -13.30 -6.07 -20.47
C ASN A 34 -12.61 -5.69 -19.13
N VAL A 35 -12.02 -6.68 -18.46
CA VAL A 35 -11.22 -6.49 -17.24
C VAL A 35 -9.75 -6.69 -17.61
N PRO A 36 -8.93 -5.62 -17.65
CA PRO A 36 -7.51 -5.73 -18.00
C PRO A 36 -6.70 -6.30 -16.82
N SER A 37 -5.51 -6.81 -17.13
CA SER A 37 -4.48 -7.02 -16.11
C SER A 37 -3.96 -5.66 -15.61
N ILE A 38 -3.62 -5.59 -14.34
CA ILE A 38 -3.03 -4.43 -13.70
C ILE A 38 -1.66 -4.83 -13.17
N THR A 39 -0.62 -4.09 -13.55
CA THR A 39 0.75 -4.30 -13.07
C THR A 39 1.02 -3.49 -11.82
N LEU A 40 1.47 -4.15 -10.76
CA LEU A 40 1.95 -3.55 -9.53
C LEU A 40 3.47 -3.53 -9.55
N SER A 41 4.10 -2.62 -8.82
CA SER A 41 5.55 -2.58 -8.67
C SER A 41 5.95 -2.07 -7.31
N ASP A 42 6.98 -2.65 -6.72
CA ASP A 42 7.63 -2.07 -5.56
C ASP A 42 8.17 -0.68 -5.85
N GLY A 43 8.26 0.10 -4.77
CA GLY A 43 8.99 1.31 -4.81
C GLY A 43 8.51 2.45 -3.92
N PRO A 44 8.66 2.39 -2.59
CA PRO A 44 8.42 3.55 -1.73
C PRO A 44 9.45 4.67 -1.95
N ASN A 45 10.63 4.34 -2.50
CA ASN A 45 11.73 5.29 -2.73
C ASN A 45 12.24 5.24 -4.19
N GLY A 46 11.39 4.82 -5.12
CA GLY A 46 11.71 4.68 -6.55
C GLY A 46 11.08 3.42 -7.13
N VAL A 47 10.79 3.43 -8.41
CA VAL A 47 10.15 2.29 -9.09
C VAL A 47 11.12 1.12 -9.14
N ARG A 48 10.66 -0.06 -8.75
CA ARG A 48 11.44 -1.30 -8.83
C ARG A 48 10.68 -2.37 -9.62
N LYS A 49 10.48 -2.13 -10.89
CA LYS A 49 9.89 -3.11 -11.80
C LYS A 49 10.93 -4.15 -12.18
N GLN A 50 10.64 -5.44 -11.92
CA GLN A 50 11.52 -6.52 -12.31
C GLN A 50 11.51 -6.71 -13.83
N ALA A 51 12.68 -6.96 -14.42
CA ALA A 51 12.83 -7.24 -15.83
C ALA A 51 12.63 -8.75 -16.07
N GLY A 52 11.68 -9.11 -16.94
CA GLY A 52 11.35 -10.51 -17.24
C GLY A 52 10.46 -11.17 -16.17
N ALA A 53 10.66 -12.46 -15.93
CA ALA A 53 9.86 -13.18 -14.94
C ALA A 53 10.17 -12.66 -13.53
N ALA A 54 9.13 -12.22 -12.84
CA ALA A 54 9.25 -11.70 -11.49
C ALA A 54 9.43 -12.84 -10.46
N ASP A 55 10.16 -12.55 -9.40
CA ASP A 55 10.36 -13.43 -8.25
C ASP A 55 9.97 -12.74 -6.93
N HIS A 56 9.58 -13.53 -5.92
CA HIS A 56 9.19 -13.02 -4.61
C HIS A 56 10.35 -12.46 -3.77
N LEU A 57 11.59 -12.81 -4.08
CA LEU A 57 12.78 -12.39 -3.34
C LEU A 57 13.40 -11.13 -3.94
N GLY A 58 12.99 -10.76 -5.16
CA GLY A 58 13.53 -9.60 -5.88
C GLY A 58 15.00 -9.78 -6.25
N LEU A 59 15.42 -10.99 -6.55
CA LEU A 59 16.79 -11.32 -6.97
C LEU A 59 17.01 -11.08 -8.46
N ASN A 60 15.94 -11.10 -9.26
CA ASN A 60 16.02 -10.83 -10.68
C ASN A 60 16.37 -9.36 -10.97
N PRO A 61 17.05 -9.08 -12.08
CA PRO A 61 17.34 -7.71 -12.50
C PRO A 61 16.08 -6.86 -12.58
N SER A 62 16.19 -5.61 -12.20
CA SER A 62 15.12 -4.61 -12.32
C SER A 62 15.37 -3.68 -13.48
N VAL A 63 14.31 -3.12 -14.04
CA VAL A 63 14.41 -2.04 -15.00
C VAL A 63 15.10 -0.84 -14.30
N PRO A 64 16.10 -0.20 -14.94
CA PRO A 64 16.74 0.98 -14.37
C PRO A 64 15.71 2.08 -14.08
N ALA A 65 15.80 2.68 -12.90
CA ALA A 65 14.94 3.77 -12.45
C ALA A 65 15.70 4.66 -11.47
N THR A 66 15.16 5.83 -11.15
CA THR A 66 15.76 6.75 -10.19
C THR A 66 15.67 6.20 -8.77
N CYS A 67 16.81 6.22 -8.07
CA CYS A 67 16.86 6.01 -6.63
C CYS A 67 16.62 7.36 -5.93
N PHE A 68 15.38 7.60 -5.54
CA PHE A 68 15.01 8.79 -4.77
C PHE A 68 15.53 8.70 -3.33
N PRO A 69 15.67 9.84 -2.62
CA PRO A 69 16.00 9.82 -1.21
C PRO A 69 15.01 8.98 -0.41
N THR A 70 15.49 8.35 0.66
CA THR A 70 14.59 7.55 1.53
C THR A 70 13.48 8.40 2.11
N SER A 71 12.33 7.80 2.42
CA SER A 71 11.21 8.50 3.06
C SER A 71 11.65 9.20 4.36
N ALA A 72 12.55 8.55 5.12
CA ALA A 72 13.16 9.14 6.30
C ALA A 72 13.92 10.45 5.99
N THR A 73 14.67 10.47 4.89
CA THR A 73 15.43 11.67 4.46
C THR A 73 14.50 12.79 4.03
N VAL A 74 13.51 12.47 3.18
CA VAL A 74 12.55 13.48 2.70
C VAL A 74 11.72 14.07 3.84
N ALA A 75 11.35 13.26 4.85
CA ALA A 75 10.59 13.72 6.00
C ALA A 75 11.34 14.76 6.85
N ASN A 76 12.68 14.77 6.84
CA ASN A 76 13.47 15.80 7.53
C ASN A 76 13.30 17.20 6.94
N SER A 77 12.73 17.34 5.73
CA SER A 77 12.38 18.64 5.17
C SER A 77 11.18 19.30 5.87
N TRP A 78 10.29 18.49 6.46
CA TRP A 78 9.01 18.91 7.01
C TRP A 78 8.11 19.60 5.97
N ASP A 79 8.37 19.35 4.69
CA ASP A 79 7.69 19.98 3.57
C ASP A 79 6.84 18.97 2.78
N PRO A 80 5.52 18.92 2.99
CA PRO A 80 4.63 18.05 2.21
C PRO A 80 4.60 18.38 0.71
N ALA A 81 4.94 19.61 0.30
CA ALA A 81 5.01 19.97 -1.11
C ALA A 81 6.22 19.32 -1.79
N LEU A 82 7.37 19.24 -1.09
CA LEU A 82 8.51 18.44 -1.56
C LEU A 82 8.12 16.95 -1.67
N GLY A 83 7.37 16.44 -0.67
CA GLY A 83 6.83 15.08 -0.73
C GLY A 83 5.97 14.85 -1.97
N GLU A 84 5.11 15.81 -2.31
CA GLU A 84 4.28 15.75 -3.51
C GLU A 84 5.09 15.78 -4.80
N ALA A 85 6.12 16.64 -4.89
CA ALA A 85 7.01 16.71 -6.05
C ALA A 85 7.80 15.41 -6.27
N VAL A 86 8.31 14.79 -5.19
CA VAL A 86 8.96 13.48 -5.27
C VAL A 86 7.98 12.40 -5.72
N GLY A 87 6.77 12.40 -5.16
CA GLY A 87 5.71 11.48 -5.56
C GLY A 87 5.32 11.63 -7.04
N GLU A 88 5.26 12.87 -7.55
CA GLU A 88 4.96 13.15 -8.96
C GLU A 88 6.04 12.57 -9.87
N ALA A 89 7.32 12.83 -9.59
CA ALA A 89 8.44 12.28 -10.37
C ALA A 89 8.46 10.73 -10.35
N MET A 90 8.20 10.11 -9.19
CA MET A 90 8.06 8.65 -9.10
C MET A 90 6.88 8.13 -9.92
N GLY A 91 5.77 8.85 -9.92
CA GLY A 91 4.58 8.53 -10.71
C GLY A 91 4.84 8.61 -12.21
N GLU A 92 5.60 9.60 -12.67
CA GLU A 92 6.02 9.72 -14.08
C GLU A 92 6.86 8.52 -14.53
N GLU A 93 7.87 8.13 -13.74
CA GLU A 93 8.66 6.93 -14.03
C GLU A 93 7.83 5.65 -14.03
N ALA A 94 6.91 5.50 -13.07
CA ALA A 94 6.02 4.36 -12.99
C ALA A 94 5.10 4.28 -14.22
N ALA A 95 4.52 5.39 -14.64
CA ALA A 95 3.68 5.46 -15.84
C ALA A 95 4.49 5.13 -17.11
N ALA A 96 5.72 5.66 -17.23
CA ALA A 96 6.60 5.35 -18.35
C ALA A 96 7.01 3.87 -18.42
N GLN A 97 7.00 3.18 -17.29
CA GLN A 97 7.26 1.74 -17.20
C GLN A 97 5.96 0.90 -17.26
N GLU A 98 4.82 1.48 -17.58
CA GLU A 98 3.52 0.80 -17.64
C GLU A 98 3.10 0.14 -16.31
N VAL A 99 3.50 0.73 -15.18
CA VAL A 99 3.06 0.33 -13.84
C VAL A 99 1.73 1.00 -13.54
N SER A 100 0.73 0.23 -13.14
CA SER A 100 -0.60 0.74 -12.78
C SER A 100 -0.73 1.09 -11.31
N VAL A 101 0.00 0.39 -10.44
CA VAL A 101 -0.02 0.58 -8.99
C VAL A 101 1.42 0.61 -8.46
N LEU A 102 1.83 1.72 -7.89
CA LEU A 102 3.10 1.83 -7.19
C LEU A 102 2.89 1.52 -5.70
N LEU A 103 3.63 0.51 -5.19
CA LEU A 103 3.50 -0.01 -3.83
C LEU A 103 4.23 0.88 -2.81
N GLY A 104 3.64 2.01 -2.56
CA GLY A 104 4.13 3.04 -1.66
C GLY A 104 3.17 4.24 -1.58
N PRO A 105 3.44 5.16 -0.65
CA PRO A 105 4.55 5.18 0.31
C PRO A 105 4.34 4.24 1.52
N GLY A 106 5.46 3.90 2.20
CA GLY A 106 5.42 3.30 3.54
C GLY A 106 5.22 4.39 4.60
N LEU A 107 4.32 4.18 5.57
CA LEU A 107 4.06 5.19 6.60
C LEU A 107 3.82 4.64 8.02
N ASN A 108 4.22 3.40 8.29
CA ASN A 108 4.17 2.89 9.64
C ASN A 108 5.03 3.73 10.60
N ILE A 109 4.61 3.79 11.86
CA ILE A 109 5.29 4.57 12.88
C ILE A 109 6.65 3.93 13.22
N LYS A 110 7.70 4.75 13.24
CA LYS A 110 9.05 4.35 13.66
C LYS A 110 9.12 4.21 15.18
N ARG A 111 8.49 3.16 15.70
CA ARG A 111 8.42 2.93 17.14
C ARG A 111 9.75 2.52 17.73
N SER A 112 10.53 1.70 17.03
CA SER A 112 11.85 1.23 17.45
C SER A 112 12.89 1.58 16.41
N PRO A 113 14.07 2.12 16.80
CA PRO A 113 15.15 2.37 15.86
C PRO A 113 15.72 1.09 15.25
N LEU A 114 15.45 -0.07 15.85
CA LEU A 114 15.91 -1.37 15.36
C LEU A 114 14.98 -2.00 14.30
N CYS A 115 13.87 -1.37 13.96
CA CYS A 115 13.01 -1.88 12.89
C CYS A 115 13.74 -1.79 11.53
N GLY A 116 13.90 -2.92 10.85
CA GLY A 116 14.68 -3.04 9.61
C GLY A 116 14.12 -2.24 8.43
N ARG A 117 12.86 -1.78 8.51
CA ARG A 117 12.18 -1.02 7.44
C ARG A 117 12.02 0.46 7.74
N ASN A 118 12.69 1.00 8.78
CA ASN A 118 12.63 2.42 9.12
C ASN A 118 13.10 3.35 8.00
N PHE A 119 13.91 2.88 7.05
CA PHE A 119 14.34 3.67 5.90
C PHE A 119 13.19 4.07 4.97
N GLU A 120 12.17 3.24 4.84
CA GLU A 120 11.02 3.49 3.97
C GLU A 120 9.84 4.18 4.67
N TYR A 121 9.90 4.36 5.99
CA TYR A 121 8.88 5.05 6.77
C TYR A 121 9.31 6.49 7.06
N PHE A 122 8.36 7.43 7.16
CA PHE A 122 8.65 8.85 7.28
C PHE A 122 9.10 9.25 8.69
N SER A 123 8.32 8.97 9.73
CA SER A 123 8.53 9.52 11.07
C SER A 123 7.99 8.63 12.18
N GLU A 124 8.39 8.91 13.41
CA GLU A 124 7.72 8.45 14.63
C GLU A 124 6.45 9.29 14.93
N ASP A 125 6.43 10.54 14.44
CA ASP A 125 5.28 11.44 14.57
C ASP A 125 4.21 11.06 13.54
N PRO A 126 2.99 10.65 13.97
CA PRO A 126 1.94 10.22 13.07
C PRO A 126 1.39 11.35 12.19
N TYR A 127 1.41 12.59 12.66
CA TYR A 127 0.95 13.74 11.89
C TYR A 127 1.91 14.05 10.75
N LEU A 128 3.21 14.17 11.04
CA LEU A 128 4.24 14.37 10.02
C LEU A 128 4.24 13.24 9.00
N ALA A 129 4.21 11.97 9.46
CA ALA A 129 4.15 10.82 8.58
C ALA A 129 2.92 10.88 7.65
N GLY A 130 1.75 11.22 8.19
CA GLY A 130 0.52 11.35 7.41
C GLY A 130 0.55 12.46 6.37
N LYS A 131 1.05 13.66 6.74
CA LYS A 131 1.15 14.79 5.81
C LYS A 131 2.14 14.55 4.68
N MET A 132 3.30 14.00 4.99
CA MET A 132 4.31 13.62 3.98
C MET A 132 3.77 12.53 3.05
N ALA A 133 3.18 11.48 3.59
CA ALA A 133 2.58 10.41 2.81
C ALA A 133 1.41 10.89 1.93
N ALA A 134 0.57 11.79 2.43
CA ALA A 134 -0.51 12.39 1.64
C ALA A 134 0.04 13.18 0.44
N GLY A 135 1.14 13.91 0.61
CA GLY A 135 1.86 14.54 -0.48
C GLY A 135 2.30 13.53 -1.54
N TYR A 136 3.03 12.49 -1.13
CA TYR A 136 3.46 11.41 -2.04
C TYR A 136 2.29 10.79 -2.80
N VAL A 137 1.20 10.46 -2.13
CA VAL A 137 0.01 9.86 -2.78
C VAL A 137 -0.57 10.79 -3.82
N ARG A 138 -0.74 12.09 -3.51
CA ARG A 138 -1.23 13.07 -4.50
C ARG A 138 -0.31 13.13 -5.71
N GLY A 139 1.00 13.25 -5.48
CA GLY A 139 2.00 13.32 -6.54
C GLY A 139 1.96 12.09 -7.45
N ILE A 140 2.06 10.89 -6.88
CA ILE A 140 2.01 9.64 -7.65
C ILE A 140 0.73 9.58 -8.51
N GLN A 141 -0.42 9.93 -7.94
CA GLN A 141 -1.71 9.80 -8.61
C GLN A 141 -1.97 10.86 -9.69
N LYS A 142 -1.21 11.95 -9.75
CA LYS A 142 -1.27 12.94 -10.86
C LYS A 142 -0.99 12.30 -12.23
N ASN A 143 -0.21 11.23 -12.26
CA ASN A 143 0.17 10.52 -13.48
C ASN A 143 -0.82 9.41 -13.90
N GLY A 144 -1.99 9.37 -13.28
CA GLY A 144 -3.04 8.41 -13.61
C GLY A 144 -2.87 7.02 -13.02
N ILE A 145 -1.75 6.74 -12.35
CA ILE A 145 -1.50 5.47 -11.66
C ILE A 145 -2.05 5.51 -10.23
N ALA A 146 -2.12 4.37 -9.57
CA ALA A 146 -2.54 4.28 -8.18
C ALA A 146 -1.32 4.29 -7.24
N ALA A 147 -1.41 5.05 -6.14
CA ALA A 147 -0.53 4.88 -4.99
C ALA A 147 -1.12 3.82 -4.05
N CYS A 148 -0.25 3.06 -3.36
CA CYS A 148 -0.62 2.03 -2.41
C CYS A 148 0.07 2.26 -1.06
N PRO A 149 -0.45 3.17 -0.21
CA PRO A 149 0.07 3.38 1.14
C PRO A 149 0.13 2.06 1.92
N LYS A 150 1.21 1.87 2.69
CA LYS A 150 1.50 0.60 3.36
C LYS A 150 2.27 0.77 4.68
N HIS A 151 2.19 -0.17 5.60
CA HIS A 151 1.39 -1.40 5.66
C HIS A 151 0.28 -1.20 6.70
N PHE A 152 -0.95 -1.37 6.32
CA PHE A 152 -2.13 -1.09 7.13
C PHE A 152 -2.56 -2.33 7.94
N ALA A 153 -2.21 -2.43 9.26
CA ALA A 153 -1.60 -1.40 10.08
C ALA A 153 -0.71 -2.02 11.17
N VAL A 154 -0.05 -1.16 11.95
CA VAL A 154 0.74 -1.55 13.13
C VAL A 154 1.91 -2.48 12.83
N ASN A 155 2.46 -2.44 11.62
CA ASN A 155 3.68 -3.17 11.28
C ASN A 155 4.92 -2.35 11.71
N SER A 156 5.25 -2.38 13.01
CA SER A 156 6.32 -1.59 13.60
C SER A 156 7.56 -2.41 13.93
N GLN A 157 7.62 -3.68 13.51
CA GLN A 157 8.77 -4.57 13.62
C GLN A 157 8.78 -5.60 12.50
N GLU A 158 9.99 -6.07 12.15
CA GLU A 158 10.16 -7.09 11.10
C GLU A 158 10.43 -8.50 11.67
N LEU A 159 10.92 -8.59 12.90
CA LEU A 159 11.16 -9.89 13.52
C LEU A 159 9.85 -10.65 13.69
N ARG A 160 9.75 -11.81 13.02
CA ARG A 160 8.56 -12.67 13.01
C ARG A 160 7.28 -11.92 12.58
N ARG A 161 7.38 -10.98 11.65
CA ARG A 161 6.27 -10.12 11.23
C ARG A 161 5.00 -10.88 10.82
N MET A 162 5.12 -12.10 10.31
CA MET A 162 3.98 -12.94 9.93
C MET A 162 3.35 -13.72 11.11
N ALA A 163 3.91 -13.61 12.31
CA ALA A 163 3.44 -14.32 13.50
C ALA A 163 3.39 -13.42 14.74
N SER A 164 3.84 -12.17 14.64
CA SER A 164 3.78 -11.23 15.77
C SER A 164 2.37 -10.68 15.93
N ASP A 165 1.95 -10.53 17.18
CA ASP A 165 0.69 -9.87 17.53
C ASP A 165 0.97 -8.51 18.16
N SER A 166 0.45 -7.48 17.54
CA SER A 166 0.54 -6.10 18.04
C SER A 166 -0.62 -5.85 19.00
N ILE A 167 -0.36 -6.01 20.29
CA ILE A 167 -1.36 -5.75 21.33
C ILE A 167 -1.41 -4.25 21.60
N VAL A 168 -2.54 -3.63 21.32
CA VAL A 168 -2.71 -2.19 21.40
C VAL A 168 -4.16 -1.85 21.79
N ASP A 169 -4.34 -0.91 22.71
CA ASP A 169 -5.66 -0.38 23.05
C ASP A 169 -6.21 0.53 21.93
N GLU A 170 -7.53 0.72 21.91
CA GLU A 170 -8.22 1.45 20.84
C GLU A 170 -7.75 2.91 20.72
N ARG A 171 -7.48 3.59 21.83
CA ARG A 171 -7.02 4.96 21.82
C ARG A 171 -5.63 5.07 21.18
N THR A 172 -4.69 4.26 21.62
CA THR A 172 -3.33 4.21 21.06
C THR A 172 -3.35 3.79 19.60
N LEU A 173 -4.17 2.80 19.24
CA LEU A 173 -4.35 2.39 17.85
C LEU A 173 -4.74 3.59 16.98
N ARG A 174 -5.79 4.33 17.35
CA ARG A 174 -6.30 5.45 16.56
C ARG A 174 -5.39 6.67 16.57
N GLU A 175 -4.88 7.07 17.74
CA GLU A 175 -4.12 8.32 17.88
C GLU A 175 -2.68 8.22 17.37
N ILE A 176 -2.07 7.03 17.42
CA ILE A 176 -0.68 6.83 17.03
C ILE A 176 -0.56 6.07 15.71
N TYR A 177 -1.09 4.84 15.65
CA TYR A 177 -0.81 3.95 14.53
C TYR A 177 -1.67 4.20 13.30
N LEU A 178 -2.88 4.71 13.48
CA LEU A 178 -3.83 4.94 12.40
C LEU A 178 -3.91 6.39 11.92
N THR A 179 -3.52 7.38 12.72
CA THR A 179 -3.59 8.80 12.37
C THR A 179 -2.95 9.12 11.02
N GLY A 180 -1.76 8.58 10.74
CA GLY A 180 -1.09 8.81 9.45
C GLY A 180 -1.92 8.26 8.27
N PHE A 181 -2.47 7.07 8.40
CA PHE A 181 -3.33 6.47 7.38
C PHE A 181 -4.65 7.22 7.21
N GLU A 182 -5.26 7.68 8.31
CA GLU A 182 -6.48 8.49 8.27
C GLU A 182 -6.28 9.78 7.47
N ILE A 183 -5.18 10.49 7.73
CA ILE A 183 -4.79 11.70 6.98
C ILE A 183 -4.67 11.36 5.48
N VAL A 184 -3.95 10.30 5.15
CA VAL A 184 -3.75 9.90 3.75
C VAL A 184 -5.07 9.56 3.07
N VAL A 185 -5.94 8.78 3.72
CA VAL A 185 -7.24 8.40 3.15
C VAL A 185 -8.12 9.62 2.92
N LYS A 186 -8.21 10.51 3.90
CA LYS A 186 -9.09 11.67 3.84
C LYS A 186 -8.58 12.78 2.92
N GLU A 187 -7.28 13.06 2.94
CA GLU A 187 -6.70 14.19 2.20
C GLU A 187 -6.21 13.84 0.80
N ALA A 188 -5.72 12.62 0.58
CA ALA A 188 -5.13 12.22 -0.70
C ALA A 188 -5.94 11.16 -1.47
N LYS A 189 -6.92 10.52 -0.83
CA LYS A 189 -7.85 9.57 -1.45
C LYS A 189 -7.13 8.52 -2.30
N PRO A 190 -6.26 7.69 -1.69
CA PRO A 190 -5.52 6.67 -2.42
C PRO A 190 -6.47 5.68 -3.09
N LYS A 191 -6.11 5.22 -4.28
CA LYS A 191 -6.90 4.22 -5.02
C LYS A 191 -6.72 2.82 -4.48
N THR A 192 -5.60 2.55 -3.80
CA THR A 192 -5.31 1.28 -3.16
C THR A 192 -4.66 1.51 -1.80
N ILE A 193 -4.70 0.50 -0.93
CA ILE A 193 -3.97 0.45 0.35
C ILE A 193 -3.52 -0.99 0.58
N MET A 194 -2.33 -1.20 1.15
CA MET A 194 -1.82 -2.55 1.42
C MET A 194 -1.99 -2.89 2.90
N SER A 195 -2.60 -4.04 3.20
CA SER A 195 -2.66 -4.59 4.56
C SER A 195 -1.28 -5.04 5.06
N SER A 196 -1.18 -5.41 6.32
CA SER A 196 0.08 -5.78 6.96
C SER A 196 0.07 -7.23 7.43
N TYR A 197 1.26 -7.85 7.49
CA TYR A 197 1.42 -9.27 7.85
C TYR A 197 1.01 -9.63 9.27
N ASN A 198 1.16 -8.70 10.23
CA ASN A 198 1.03 -8.97 11.65
C ASN A 198 -0.43 -9.13 12.09
N LEU A 199 -0.60 -9.81 13.24
CA LEU A 199 -1.85 -9.75 13.97
C LEU A 199 -1.98 -8.40 14.68
N ILE A 200 -3.22 -8.00 14.91
CA ILE A 200 -3.60 -6.86 15.75
C ILE A 200 -4.65 -7.39 16.73
N ASN A 201 -4.30 -7.41 17.99
CA ASN A 201 -5.18 -7.93 19.06
C ASN A 201 -5.75 -9.32 18.74
N GLY A 202 -4.90 -10.24 18.30
CA GLY A 202 -5.24 -11.63 18.01
C GLY A 202 -5.83 -11.92 16.62
N THR A 203 -6.01 -10.90 15.77
CA THR A 203 -6.57 -11.09 14.42
C THR A 203 -5.60 -10.57 13.36
N TYR A 204 -5.33 -11.36 12.32
CA TYR A 204 -4.49 -10.88 11.20
C TYR A 204 -5.09 -9.63 10.57
N ALA A 205 -4.24 -8.66 10.22
CA ALA A 205 -4.68 -7.36 9.70
C ALA A 205 -5.64 -7.52 8.51
N ASN A 206 -5.37 -8.47 7.62
CA ASN A 206 -6.20 -8.74 6.44
C ASN A 206 -7.53 -9.46 6.73
N GLU A 207 -7.72 -9.99 7.96
CA GLU A 207 -8.99 -10.56 8.42
C GLU A 207 -9.72 -9.64 9.42
N ASN A 208 -9.08 -8.58 9.86
CA ASN A 208 -9.59 -7.74 10.93
C ASN A 208 -10.74 -6.85 10.46
N ALA A 209 -11.97 -7.30 10.73
CA ALA A 209 -13.16 -6.58 10.33
C ALA A 209 -13.25 -5.18 10.98
N HIS A 210 -12.81 -5.02 12.24
CA HIS A 210 -12.77 -3.72 12.90
C HIS A 210 -11.86 -2.76 12.14
N LEU A 211 -10.65 -3.22 11.75
CA LEU A 211 -9.70 -2.41 11.00
C LEU A 211 -10.22 -2.08 9.59
N LEU A 212 -10.63 -3.10 8.81
CA LEU A 212 -10.92 -2.94 7.39
C LEU A 212 -12.34 -2.45 7.09
N LYS A 213 -13.34 -2.90 7.86
CA LYS A 213 -14.74 -2.52 7.61
C LYS A 213 -15.16 -1.31 8.42
N ASP A 214 -14.95 -1.36 9.75
CA ASP A 214 -15.44 -0.29 10.60
C ASP A 214 -14.60 0.96 10.46
N ILE A 215 -13.28 0.87 10.61
CA ILE A 215 -12.41 2.05 10.56
C ILE A 215 -12.18 2.49 9.12
N LEU A 216 -11.56 1.64 8.28
CA LEU A 216 -11.13 2.03 6.94
C LEU A 216 -12.31 2.42 6.03
N ARG A 217 -13.34 1.55 5.95
CA ARG A 217 -14.46 1.76 5.04
C ARG A 217 -15.51 2.70 5.60
N LYS A 218 -15.99 2.43 6.83
CA LYS A 218 -17.14 3.16 7.40
C LYS A 218 -16.74 4.52 7.98
N ASP A 219 -15.71 4.56 8.85
CA ASP A 219 -15.33 5.80 9.54
C ASP A 219 -14.59 6.75 8.60
N TRP A 220 -13.69 6.25 7.73
CA TRP A 220 -12.87 7.08 6.84
C TRP A 220 -13.40 7.19 5.42
N GLY A 221 -14.32 6.34 5.01
CA GLY A 221 -14.92 6.38 3.67
C GLY A 221 -13.98 5.94 2.55
N PHE A 222 -13.02 5.04 2.83
CA PHE A 222 -12.13 4.52 1.80
C PHE A 222 -12.89 3.69 0.77
N GLU A 223 -12.79 4.07 -0.50
CA GLU A 223 -13.49 3.42 -1.63
C GLU A 223 -12.57 2.59 -2.53
N GLY A 224 -11.26 2.64 -2.30
CA GLY A 224 -10.25 1.95 -3.10
C GLY A 224 -10.17 0.44 -2.84
N ALA A 225 -9.22 -0.23 -3.47
CA ALA A 225 -8.96 -1.65 -3.26
C ALA A 225 -7.98 -1.85 -2.08
N VAL A 226 -8.21 -2.89 -1.28
CA VAL A 226 -7.22 -3.39 -0.33
C VAL A 226 -6.39 -4.46 -1.04
N VAL A 227 -5.07 -4.27 -1.03
CA VAL A 227 -4.09 -5.21 -1.57
C VAL A 227 -3.46 -5.93 -0.37
N THR A 228 -3.33 -7.26 -0.43
CA THR A 228 -2.56 -8.00 0.58
C THR A 228 -1.07 -7.79 0.36
N ASP A 229 -0.27 -7.85 1.43
CA ASP A 229 1.17 -8.05 1.26
C ASP A 229 1.43 -9.48 0.77
N TRP A 230 2.60 -9.74 0.16
CA TRP A 230 2.90 -10.99 -0.54
C TRP A 230 3.00 -12.18 0.43
N GLY A 231 2.15 -13.17 0.23
CA GLY A 231 2.07 -14.33 1.11
C GLY A 231 1.40 -14.04 2.47
N GLU A 232 0.69 -12.92 2.60
CA GLU A 232 -0.04 -12.57 3.81
C GLU A 232 -1.04 -13.66 4.22
N ILE A 233 -1.13 -13.91 5.52
CA ILE A 233 -2.09 -14.85 6.09
C ILE A 233 -3.41 -14.10 6.33
N GLY A 234 -4.51 -14.75 5.99
CA GLY A 234 -5.85 -14.23 6.19
C GLY A 234 -6.74 -14.41 4.97
N ARG A 235 -7.98 -13.96 5.09
CA ARG A 235 -8.94 -14.04 3.99
C ARG A 235 -8.76 -12.82 3.09
N ALA A 236 -8.11 -13.04 1.94
CA ALA A 236 -7.92 -12.03 0.92
C ALA A 236 -9.24 -11.65 0.28
N HIS A 237 -10.04 -10.85 0.97
CA HIS A 237 -11.26 -10.42 0.30
C HIS A 237 -12.03 -9.45 1.11
N VAL A 238 -11.90 -8.29 0.74
CA VAL A 238 -12.98 -7.36 1.02
C VAL A 238 -13.11 -6.34 -0.10
#